data_ff609467542453781fdf722335d653d7
#
_entry.id   ff609467542453781fdf722335d653d7
#
_cell.length_a   1.000
_cell.length_b   1.000
_cell.length_c   1.000
_cell.angle_alpha   90.00
_cell.angle_beta   90.00
_cell.angle_gamma   90.00
#
_symmetry.space_group_name_H-M   'P 1'
#
loop_
_entity.id
_entity.type
_entity.pdbx_description
1 polymer ?
#
loop_
_entity_poly.entity_id
_entity_poly.type
_entity_poly.pdbx_seq_one_letter_code
_entity_poly.pdbx_strand_id
1 'polypeptide(L)'
;MFSGFPATGTFYVPRNAFDGDGGTAKRTFDWLVGHGFELGNHTKDHLQLNTLDATAVQRQLVLGNRLLTARLPAYRVQTMALPLGALPHPASLAVKGAWDGQSYRFAGVFLSGAEPAPSPFSTKWNPGEIPRILPNPRWNGARDFTWGMWLDTLERNPELRYVSDGDPHSISFPRAQEVDLAAKYAGRAKPY
;
A
#
# COMPACT_ATOMS: atom_id res chain seq x y z
N MET A 1 -13.91 18.29 -13.41
CA MET A 1 -12.62 18.20 -12.70
C MET A 1 -12.89 18.56 -11.25
N PHE A 2 -12.66 17.68 -10.30
CA PHE A 2 -12.88 17.96 -8.88
C PHE A 2 -11.77 18.90 -8.41
N SER A 3 -12.07 20.19 -8.33
CA SER A 3 -11.14 21.20 -7.81
C SER A 3 -10.93 20.92 -6.31
N GLY A 4 -9.70 20.73 -5.88
CA GLY A 4 -9.35 20.53 -4.48
C GLY A 4 -8.97 19.11 -4.06
N PHE A 5 -8.96 18.13 -4.98
CA PHE A 5 -8.42 16.79 -4.70
C PHE A 5 -6.96 16.75 -5.17
N PRO A 6 -5.97 16.86 -4.27
CA PRO A 6 -4.57 16.74 -4.68
C PRO A 6 -4.33 15.32 -5.17
N ALA A 7 -3.69 15.17 -6.33
CA ALA A 7 -3.20 13.87 -6.77
C ALA A 7 -2.09 13.43 -5.81
N THR A 8 -2.33 12.34 -5.08
CA THR A 8 -1.35 11.74 -4.17
C THR A 8 -1.15 10.27 -4.52
N GLY A 9 -0.04 9.71 -4.10
CA GLY A 9 0.28 8.31 -4.32
C GLY A 9 1.55 7.92 -3.58
N THR A 10 1.83 6.63 -3.55
CA THR A 10 3.04 6.08 -2.94
C THR A 10 3.93 5.47 -4.02
N PHE A 11 5.19 5.86 -4.03
CA PHE A 11 6.22 5.25 -4.86
C PHE A 11 7.01 4.25 -4.02
N TYR A 12 6.89 2.97 -4.33
CA TYR A 12 7.66 1.90 -3.68
C TYR A 12 8.98 1.72 -4.41
N VAL A 13 10.08 2.06 -3.72
CA VAL A 13 11.39 2.30 -4.33
C VAL A 13 12.33 1.12 -4.11
N PRO A 14 12.65 0.32 -5.15
CA PRO A 14 13.72 -0.66 -5.12
C PRO A 14 15.07 0.01 -5.44
N ARG A 15 16.17 -0.76 -5.33
CA ARG A 15 17.56 -0.30 -5.49
C ARG A 15 17.80 0.56 -6.73
N ASN A 16 17.24 0.19 -7.86
CA ASN A 16 17.53 0.82 -9.16
C ASN A 16 16.46 1.85 -9.57
N ALA A 17 15.53 2.20 -8.69
CA ALA A 17 14.58 3.23 -8.99
C ALA A 17 15.31 4.58 -9.05
N PHE A 18 15.14 5.27 -10.18
CA PHE A 18 15.76 6.58 -10.43
C PHE A 18 17.30 6.54 -10.49
N ASP A 19 17.89 5.42 -10.97
CA ASP A 19 19.32 5.31 -11.27
C ASP A 19 19.73 6.24 -12.42
N GLY A 20 19.75 7.53 -12.09
CA GLY A 20 20.63 8.50 -12.70
C GLY A 20 21.86 8.71 -11.80
N ASP A 21 22.59 9.78 -12.01
CA ASP A 21 23.58 10.23 -11.03
C ASP A 21 22.89 10.37 -9.64
N GLY A 22 23.61 10.16 -8.54
CA GLY A 22 23.04 10.20 -7.19
C GLY A 22 22.32 11.51 -6.86
N GLY A 23 22.63 12.61 -7.56
CA GLY A 23 21.96 13.90 -7.46
C GLY A 23 20.57 13.91 -8.09
N THR A 24 20.37 13.19 -9.19
CA THR A 24 19.05 13.08 -9.85
C THR A 24 18.06 12.36 -8.95
N ALA A 25 18.43 11.23 -8.36
CA ALA A 25 17.57 10.49 -7.45
C ALA A 25 17.15 11.34 -6.24
N LYS A 26 18.10 12.08 -5.64
CA LYS A 26 17.79 12.99 -4.52
C LYS A 26 16.79 14.06 -4.90
N ARG A 27 16.99 14.75 -6.03
CA ARG A 27 16.06 15.80 -6.52
C ARG A 27 14.66 15.24 -6.77
N THR A 28 14.57 14.04 -7.35
CA THR A 28 13.28 13.37 -7.57
C THR A 28 12.58 13.07 -6.25
N PHE A 29 13.30 12.57 -5.26
CA PHE A 29 12.72 12.28 -3.94
C PHE A 29 12.28 13.56 -3.21
N ASP A 30 13.12 14.61 -3.22
CA ASP A 30 12.75 15.90 -2.64
C ASP A 30 11.49 16.47 -3.30
N TRP A 31 11.40 16.37 -4.63
CA TRP A 31 10.24 16.84 -5.38
C TRP A 31 8.98 16.05 -5.03
N LEU A 32 9.05 14.72 -5.03
CA LEU A 32 7.91 13.86 -4.71
C LEU A 32 7.39 14.14 -3.30
N VAL A 33 8.27 14.14 -2.31
CA VAL A 33 7.88 14.39 -0.91
C VAL A 33 7.37 15.82 -0.73
N GLY A 34 8.00 16.80 -1.37
CA GLY A 34 7.56 18.20 -1.35
C GLY A 34 6.18 18.43 -1.99
N HIS A 35 5.73 17.52 -2.86
CA HIS A 35 4.40 17.56 -3.48
C HIS A 35 3.38 16.60 -2.82
N GLY A 36 3.71 16.06 -1.64
CA GLY A 36 2.78 15.24 -0.87
C GLY A 36 2.71 13.76 -1.29
N PHE A 37 3.64 13.30 -2.14
CA PHE A 37 3.76 11.87 -2.45
C PHE A 37 4.53 11.14 -1.34
N GLU A 38 4.16 9.89 -1.10
CA GLU A 38 4.88 9.01 -0.19
C GLU A 38 5.95 8.20 -0.93
N LEU A 39 7.08 7.96 -0.26
CA LEU A 39 8.10 7.01 -0.68
C LEU A 39 8.07 5.81 0.26
N GLY A 40 7.73 4.65 -0.26
CA GLY A 40 7.62 3.39 0.49
C GLY A 40 8.79 2.45 0.22
N ASN A 41 8.97 1.49 1.12
CA ASN A 41 9.97 0.43 0.98
C ASN A 41 9.53 -0.61 -0.06
N HIS A 42 10.45 -1.05 -0.92
CA HIS A 42 10.22 -2.17 -1.83
C HIS A 42 11.37 -3.18 -1.78
N THR A 43 11.95 -3.38 -0.61
CA THR A 43 13.18 -4.10 -0.34
C THR A 43 14.41 -3.45 -1.01
N LYS A 44 15.61 -3.96 -0.73
CA LYS A 44 16.82 -3.47 -1.41
C LYS A 44 16.93 -4.01 -2.83
N ASP A 45 16.82 -5.32 -2.99
CA ASP A 45 17.22 -6.03 -4.22
C ASP A 45 16.03 -6.69 -4.94
N HIS A 46 14.78 -6.35 -4.56
CA HIS A 46 13.53 -6.86 -5.14
C HIS A 46 13.43 -8.40 -5.11
N LEU A 47 13.90 -9.02 -4.04
CA LEU A 47 13.87 -10.47 -3.87
C LEU A 47 12.50 -10.96 -3.36
N GLN A 48 12.12 -12.17 -3.71
CA GLN A 48 10.97 -12.86 -3.13
C GLN A 48 11.24 -13.18 -1.66
N LEU A 49 10.52 -12.52 -0.73
CA LEU A 49 10.82 -12.64 0.69
C LEU A 49 10.47 -14.02 1.28
N ASN A 50 9.56 -14.77 0.68
CA ASN A 50 9.20 -16.13 1.11
C ASN A 50 10.29 -17.18 0.83
N THR A 51 11.30 -16.85 0.06
CA THR A 51 12.44 -17.75 -0.22
C THR A 51 13.65 -17.48 0.68
N LEU A 52 13.55 -16.46 1.55
CA LEU A 52 14.64 -16.00 2.40
C LEU A 52 14.44 -16.44 3.85
N ASP A 53 15.53 -16.64 4.57
CA ASP A 53 15.48 -16.76 6.03
C ASP A 53 15.16 -15.44 6.72
N ALA A 54 14.83 -15.49 8.01
CA ALA A 54 14.42 -14.31 8.78
C ALA A 54 15.48 -13.20 8.80
N THR A 55 16.76 -13.53 8.86
CA THR A 55 17.85 -12.56 8.88
C THR A 55 17.99 -11.87 7.52
N ALA A 56 17.91 -12.62 6.44
CA ALA A 56 17.95 -12.07 5.09
C ALA A 56 16.73 -11.18 4.79
N VAL A 57 15.53 -11.57 5.23
CA VAL A 57 14.32 -10.72 5.14
C VAL A 57 14.54 -9.39 5.84
N GLN A 58 14.94 -9.41 7.11
CA GLN A 58 15.16 -8.18 7.89
C GLN A 58 16.26 -7.30 7.27
N ARG A 59 17.35 -7.92 6.78
CA ARG A 59 18.40 -7.22 6.04
C ARG A 59 17.85 -6.52 4.81
N GLN A 60 17.03 -7.17 4.00
CA GLN A 60 16.42 -6.59 2.79
C GLN A 60 15.55 -5.37 3.13
N LEU A 61 14.77 -5.43 4.22
CA LEU A 61 13.87 -4.36 4.63
C LEU A 61 14.61 -3.18 5.25
N VAL A 62 15.61 -3.43 6.11
CA VAL A 62 16.46 -2.37 6.66
C VAL A 62 17.24 -1.67 5.55
N LEU A 63 17.85 -2.41 4.64
CA LEU A 63 18.58 -1.82 3.53
C LEU A 63 17.67 -1.08 2.56
N GLY A 64 16.43 -1.54 2.35
CA GLY A 64 15.41 -0.80 1.61
C GLY A 64 15.09 0.56 2.25
N ASN A 65 14.94 0.62 3.56
CA ASN A 65 14.78 1.91 4.27
C ASN A 65 16.03 2.80 4.09
N ARG A 66 17.22 2.22 4.18
CA ARG A 66 18.48 2.97 4.00
C ARG A 66 18.60 3.61 2.61
N LEU A 67 18.05 3.01 1.56
CA LEU A 67 18.02 3.63 0.22
C LEU A 67 17.32 4.99 0.23
N LEU A 68 16.24 5.10 0.98
CA LEU A 68 15.47 6.34 1.12
C LEU A 68 16.13 7.30 2.10
N THR A 69 16.46 6.85 3.30
CA THR A 69 16.96 7.71 4.38
C THR A 69 18.40 8.21 4.13
N ALA A 70 19.20 7.53 3.32
CA ALA A 70 20.50 8.04 2.89
C ALA A 70 20.39 9.33 2.04
N ARG A 71 19.27 9.51 1.35
CA ARG A 71 18.99 10.70 0.52
C ARG A 71 18.08 11.71 1.21
N LEU A 72 17.24 11.22 2.11
CA LEU A 72 16.28 12.00 2.90
C LEU A 72 16.43 11.64 4.40
N PRO A 73 17.44 12.14 5.11
CA PRO A 73 17.76 11.69 6.48
C PRO A 73 16.63 11.84 7.50
N ALA A 74 15.75 12.85 7.32
CA ALA A 74 14.59 13.08 8.20
C ALA A 74 13.33 12.33 7.76
N TYR A 75 13.36 11.60 6.63
CA TYR A 75 12.21 10.90 6.10
C TYR A 75 11.92 9.62 6.88
N ARG A 76 10.67 9.44 7.26
CA ARG A 76 10.19 8.22 7.93
C ARG A 76 9.43 7.35 6.95
N VAL A 77 9.99 6.20 6.62
CA VAL A 77 9.32 5.20 5.77
C VAL A 77 8.20 4.54 6.55
N GLN A 78 6.96 4.70 6.11
CA GLN A 78 5.77 4.24 6.82
C GLN A 78 5.16 2.98 6.22
N THR A 79 5.31 2.78 4.92
CA THR A 79 4.70 1.63 4.24
C THR A 79 5.71 0.86 3.41
N MET A 80 5.35 -0.38 3.09
CA MET A 80 6.09 -1.20 2.16
C MET A 80 5.18 -1.93 1.19
N ALA A 81 5.66 -2.23 -0.01
CA ALA A 81 5.05 -3.18 -0.92
C ALA A 81 5.96 -4.39 -1.08
N LEU A 82 5.37 -5.58 -1.01
CA LEU A 82 6.09 -6.84 -1.18
C LEU A 82 6.47 -7.06 -2.65
N PRO A 83 7.74 -7.33 -2.96
CA PRO A 83 8.11 -7.84 -4.27
C PRO A 83 7.30 -9.09 -4.62
N LEU A 84 6.63 -9.07 -5.78
CA LEU A 84 5.76 -10.16 -6.27
C LEU A 84 4.64 -10.58 -5.29
N GLY A 85 4.35 -9.79 -4.27
CA GLY A 85 3.38 -10.11 -3.23
C GLY A 85 3.81 -11.24 -2.28
N ALA A 86 5.07 -11.64 -2.30
CA ALA A 86 5.58 -12.79 -1.56
C ALA A 86 5.83 -12.46 -0.09
N LEU A 87 4.90 -12.89 0.79
CA LEU A 87 5.02 -12.75 2.25
C LEU A 87 6.16 -13.61 2.81
N PRO A 88 7.01 -13.08 3.70
CA PRO A 88 8.03 -13.87 4.37
C PRO A 88 7.42 -14.85 5.37
N HIS A 89 8.22 -15.78 5.87
CA HIS A 89 7.85 -16.67 6.95
C HIS A 89 8.69 -16.42 8.21
N PRO A 90 8.08 -16.00 9.33
CA PRO A 90 6.66 -15.63 9.52
C PRO A 90 6.30 -14.28 8.86
N ALA A 91 5.03 -14.10 8.49
CA ALA A 91 4.53 -12.88 7.83
C ALA A 91 4.78 -11.60 8.64
N SER A 92 4.83 -11.70 9.97
CA SER A 92 5.14 -10.58 10.87
C SER A 92 6.47 -9.89 10.59
N LEU A 93 7.42 -10.58 9.95
CA LEU A 93 8.69 -9.98 9.50
C LEU A 93 8.49 -8.90 8.43
N ALA A 94 7.42 -8.96 7.64
CA ALA A 94 7.09 -7.88 6.72
C ALA A 94 6.63 -6.60 7.44
N VAL A 95 6.09 -6.73 8.67
CA VAL A 95 5.54 -5.60 9.44
C VAL A 95 6.59 -4.93 10.29
N LYS A 96 7.42 -5.71 10.99
CA LYS A 96 8.42 -5.19 11.93
C LYS A 96 9.61 -6.14 12.08
N GLY A 97 10.75 -5.57 12.37
CA GLY A 97 11.98 -6.32 12.65
C GLY A 97 13.16 -5.38 12.86
N ALA A 98 14.35 -5.97 12.92
CA ALA A 98 15.59 -5.22 13.07
C ALA A 98 16.75 -5.97 12.43
N TRP A 99 17.72 -5.23 11.91
CA TRP A 99 18.98 -5.74 11.41
C TRP A 99 20.07 -4.67 11.52
N ASP A 100 21.27 -5.07 11.88
CA ASP A 100 22.45 -4.18 11.95
C ASP A 100 22.17 -2.90 12.77
N GLY A 101 21.62 -3.06 13.98
CA GLY A 101 21.32 -1.97 14.90
C GLY A 101 20.16 -1.06 14.49
N GLN A 102 19.48 -1.30 13.37
CA GLN A 102 18.34 -0.52 12.91
C GLN A 102 17.06 -1.34 12.91
N SER A 103 15.98 -0.76 13.42
CA SER A 103 14.64 -1.36 13.39
C SER A 103 13.79 -0.76 12.28
N TYR A 104 12.79 -1.53 11.85
CA TYR A 104 11.70 -1.05 11.00
C TYR A 104 10.35 -1.45 11.56
N ARG A 105 9.34 -0.64 11.27
CA ARG A 105 7.93 -0.92 11.52
C ARG A 105 7.10 -0.19 10.49
N PHE A 106 6.35 -0.95 9.69
CA PHE A 106 5.46 -0.40 8.68
C PHE A 106 4.03 -0.34 9.20
N ALA A 107 3.34 0.77 8.90
CA ALA A 107 1.92 0.95 9.18
C ALA A 107 1.04 0.22 8.15
N GLY A 108 1.57 -0.03 6.96
CA GLY A 108 0.90 -0.80 5.90
C GLY A 108 1.88 -1.64 5.09
N VAL A 109 1.51 -2.91 4.85
CA VAL A 109 2.23 -3.84 4.00
C VAL A 109 1.32 -4.22 2.83
N PHE A 110 1.72 -3.86 1.61
CA PHE A 110 0.92 -4.05 0.41
C PHE A 110 1.34 -5.30 -0.36
N LEU A 111 0.36 -6.13 -0.66
CA LEU A 111 0.51 -7.31 -1.49
C LEU A 111 0.58 -6.93 -2.99
N SER A 112 0.88 -7.88 -3.84
CA SER A 112 0.64 -7.77 -5.29
C SER A 112 -0.81 -8.07 -5.60
N GLY A 113 -1.40 -7.33 -6.52
CA GLY A 113 -2.83 -7.22 -6.67
C GLY A 113 -3.58 -8.39 -7.27
N ALA A 114 -4.82 -8.46 -6.93
CA ALA A 114 -5.92 -9.15 -7.60
C ALA A 114 -7.25 -8.52 -7.16
N GLU A 115 -7.40 -8.17 -5.89
CA GLU A 115 -8.65 -7.73 -5.29
C GLU A 115 -8.51 -6.37 -4.61
N PRO A 116 -9.59 -5.59 -4.52
CA PRO A 116 -9.63 -4.38 -3.71
C PRO A 116 -9.37 -4.70 -2.24
N ALA A 117 -8.69 -3.79 -1.56
CA ALA A 117 -8.52 -3.89 -0.12
C ALA A 117 -9.87 -3.79 0.60
N PRO A 118 -10.10 -4.56 1.67
CA PRO A 118 -11.23 -4.32 2.56
C PRO A 118 -11.19 -2.91 3.12
N SER A 119 -12.37 -2.38 3.48
CA SER A 119 -12.45 -1.09 4.16
C SER A 119 -11.60 -1.10 5.45
N PRO A 120 -10.88 -0.01 5.78
CA PRO A 120 -10.17 0.11 7.06
C PRO A 120 -11.08 0.03 8.29
N PHE A 121 -12.38 0.14 8.10
CA PHE A 121 -13.40 0.02 9.15
C PHE A 121 -13.93 -1.40 9.30
N SER A 122 -13.54 -2.31 8.39
CA SER A 122 -13.99 -3.70 8.37
C SER A 122 -13.23 -4.56 9.39
N THR A 123 -13.89 -5.61 9.87
CA THR A 123 -13.26 -6.70 10.64
C THR A 123 -12.24 -7.49 9.81
N LYS A 124 -12.34 -7.42 8.48
CA LYS A 124 -11.42 -8.06 7.52
C LYS A 124 -10.15 -7.26 7.27
N TRP A 125 -10.05 -6.03 7.81
CA TRP A 125 -8.90 -5.18 7.60
C TRP A 125 -7.65 -5.73 8.28
N ASN A 126 -6.62 -6.02 7.49
CA ASN A 126 -5.30 -6.40 7.98
C ASN A 126 -4.23 -5.46 7.41
N PRO A 127 -3.69 -4.51 8.19
CA PRO A 127 -2.66 -3.59 7.69
C PRO A 127 -1.32 -4.30 7.36
N GLY A 128 -1.11 -5.53 7.81
CA GLY A 128 0.06 -6.34 7.45
C GLY A 128 -0.06 -7.05 6.09
N GLU A 129 -1.25 -7.03 5.46
CA GLU A 129 -1.55 -7.78 4.24
C GLU A 129 -2.63 -7.05 3.43
N ILE A 130 -2.31 -5.84 2.93
CA ILE A 130 -3.26 -5.01 2.19
C ILE A 130 -3.27 -5.43 0.71
N PRO A 131 -4.36 -5.99 0.19
CA PRO A 131 -4.48 -6.30 -1.24
C PRO A 131 -4.39 -5.04 -2.10
N ARG A 132 -3.95 -5.20 -3.35
CA ARG A 132 -3.94 -4.14 -4.37
C ARG A 132 -4.45 -4.67 -5.69
N ILE A 133 -5.19 -3.86 -6.41
CA ILE A 133 -5.52 -4.12 -7.81
C ILE A 133 -4.41 -3.58 -8.72
N LEU A 134 -4.25 -4.16 -9.91
CA LEU A 134 -3.29 -3.67 -10.89
C LEU A 134 -3.74 -2.31 -11.44
N PRO A 135 -2.84 -1.31 -11.53
CA PRO A 135 -3.19 0.08 -11.88
C PRO A 135 -3.35 0.29 -13.40
N ASN A 136 -3.71 -0.73 -14.14
CA ASN A 136 -3.88 -0.69 -15.58
C ASN A 136 -5.31 -1.05 -15.97
N PRO A 137 -5.86 -0.52 -17.09
CA PRO A 137 -7.16 -0.95 -17.59
C PRO A 137 -7.12 -2.37 -18.15
N ARG A 138 -5.95 -2.82 -18.62
CA ARG A 138 -5.66 -4.16 -19.12
C ARG A 138 -4.24 -4.56 -18.77
N TRP A 139 -4.01 -5.85 -18.52
CA TRP A 139 -2.70 -6.43 -18.31
C TRP A 139 -2.49 -7.56 -19.32
N ASN A 140 -1.42 -7.50 -20.12
CA ASN A 140 -1.15 -8.47 -21.20
C ASN A 140 -2.36 -8.76 -22.10
N GLY A 141 -3.14 -7.70 -22.43
CA GLY A 141 -4.37 -7.83 -23.23
C GLY A 141 -5.62 -8.25 -22.46
N ALA A 142 -5.48 -8.85 -21.28
CA ALA A 142 -6.58 -9.21 -20.40
C ALA A 142 -6.99 -8.07 -19.47
N ARG A 143 -8.25 -8.11 -18.99
CA ARG A 143 -8.75 -7.16 -17.97
C ARG A 143 -8.69 -7.71 -16.55
N ASP A 144 -8.40 -9.01 -16.40
CA ASP A 144 -8.41 -9.70 -15.12
C ASP A 144 -7.45 -9.05 -14.13
N PHE A 145 -7.87 -8.95 -12.89
CA PHE A 145 -7.12 -8.36 -11.77
C PHE A 145 -6.77 -6.86 -11.91
N THR A 146 -7.34 -6.18 -12.90
CA THR A 146 -7.08 -4.76 -13.17
C THR A 146 -8.18 -3.85 -12.62
N TRP A 147 -7.88 -2.55 -12.45
CA TRP A 147 -8.92 -1.59 -12.10
C TRP A 147 -10.02 -1.51 -13.17
N GLY A 148 -9.69 -1.79 -14.43
CA GLY A 148 -10.68 -1.86 -15.51
C GLY A 148 -11.74 -2.94 -15.27
N MET A 149 -11.34 -4.14 -14.84
CA MET A 149 -12.27 -5.22 -14.44
C MET A 149 -13.15 -4.79 -13.26
N TRP A 150 -12.55 -4.16 -12.26
CA TRP A 150 -13.30 -3.74 -11.06
C TRP A 150 -14.28 -2.61 -11.35
N LEU A 151 -13.94 -1.66 -12.24
CA LEU A 151 -14.89 -0.65 -12.69
C LEU A 151 -16.08 -1.27 -13.43
N ASP A 152 -15.81 -2.21 -14.36
CA ASP A 152 -16.89 -2.95 -15.05
C ASP A 152 -17.77 -3.75 -14.06
N THR A 153 -17.16 -4.31 -13.02
CA THR A 153 -17.88 -5.04 -11.96
C THR A 153 -18.80 -4.10 -11.18
N LEU A 154 -18.31 -2.93 -10.78
CA LEU A 154 -19.10 -1.92 -10.08
C LEU A 154 -20.15 -1.27 -10.99
N GLU A 155 -19.94 -1.21 -12.29
CA GLU A 155 -20.96 -0.74 -13.24
C GLU A 155 -22.11 -1.71 -13.35
N ARG A 156 -21.82 -3.01 -13.42
CA ARG A 156 -22.82 -4.10 -13.50
C ARG A 156 -23.54 -4.36 -12.16
N ASN A 157 -22.91 -4.02 -11.04
CA ASN A 157 -23.42 -4.27 -9.69
C ASN A 157 -23.38 -2.97 -8.88
N PRO A 158 -24.24 -2.01 -9.17
CA PRO A 158 -24.22 -0.69 -8.53
C PRO A 158 -24.43 -0.75 -7.02
N GLU A 159 -25.08 -1.78 -6.51
CA GLU A 159 -25.28 -2.04 -5.08
C GLU A 159 -23.98 -2.32 -4.31
N LEU A 160 -22.89 -2.64 -5.01
CA LEU A 160 -21.56 -2.81 -4.39
C LEU A 160 -20.80 -1.50 -4.21
N ARG A 161 -21.28 -0.42 -4.80
CA ARG A 161 -20.62 0.88 -4.72
C ARG A 161 -20.77 1.49 -3.36
N TYR A 162 -19.68 2.01 -2.83
CA TYR A 162 -19.74 2.88 -1.64
C TYR A 162 -20.10 4.30 -2.07
N VAL A 163 -21.12 4.84 -1.43
CA VAL A 163 -21.56 6.22 -1.64
C VAL A 163 -21.36 7.00 -0.36
N SER A 164 -20.55 8.06 -0.42
CA SER A 164 -20.34 8.94 0.72
C SER A 164 -21.60 9.79 0.97
N ASP A 165 -21.97 9.94 2.23
CA ASP A 165 -23.00 10.87 2.66
C ASP A 165 -22.46 12.31 2.87
N GLY A 166 -21.16 12.53 2.63
CA GLY A 166 -20.48 13.80 2.77
C GLY A 166 -20.09 14.17 4.20
N ASP A 167 -20.45 13.37 5.21
CA ASP A 167 -20.09 13.59 6.61
C ASP A 167 -18.80 12.83 6.97
N PRO A 168 -17.68 13.50 7.28
CA PRO A 168 -16.43 12.84 7.63
C PRO A 168 -16.47 12.09 8.97
N HIS A 169 -17.53 12.31 9.79
CA HIS A 169 -17.72 11.64 11.06
C HIS A 169 -18.54 10.35 10.95
N SER A 170 -19.19 10.12 9.84
CA SER A 170 -19.97 8.91 9.57
C SER A 170 -19.17 7.90 8.73
N ILE A 171 -19.65 6.67 8.71
CA ILE A 171 -19.17 5.59 7.84
C ILE A 171 -20.38 5.09 7.06
N SER A 172 -20.49 5.54 5.80
CA SER A 172 -21.57 5.19 4.90
C SER A 172 -21.17 3.95 4.08
N PHE A 173 -22.04 2.93 3.99
CA PHE A 173 -21.76 1.68 3.29
C PHE A 173 -23.06 0.96 2.89
N PRO A 174 -23.01 0.07 1.85
CA PRO A 174 -24.15 -0.78 1.50
C PRO A 174 -24.58 -1.67 2.67
N ARG A 175 -25.87 -1.74 2.97
CA ARG A 175 -26.42 -2.49 4.12
C ARG A 175 -25.98 -3.95 4.16
N ALA A 176 -25.82 -4.59 3.00
CA ALA A 176 -25.35 -5.96 2.91
C ALA A 176 -23.94 -6.17 3.51
N GLN A 177 -23.18 -5.11 3.73
CA GLN A 177 -21.82 -5.16 4.28
C GLN A 177 -21.78 -4.77 5.77
N GLU A 178 -22.92 -4.57 6.42
CA GLU A 178 -22.99 -4.20 7.85
C GLU A 178 -22.32 -5.25 8.75
N VAL A 179 -22.40 -6.53 8.40
CA VAL A 179 -21.79 -7.64 9.13
C VAL A 179 -20.25 -7.56 9.18
N ASP A 180 -19.64 -6.84 8.26
CA ASP A 180 -18.20 -6.67 8.19
C ASP A 180 -17.70 -5.46 8.98
N LEU A 181 -18.57 -4.58 9.47
CA LEU A 181 -18.17 -3.42 10.24
C LEU A 181 -17.59 -3.83 11.60
N ALA A 182 -16.40 -3.35 11.92
CA ALA A 182 -15.80 -3.61 13.22
C ALA A 182 -16.60 -2.91 14.34
N ALA A 183 -16.91 -3.61 15.41
CA ALA A 183 -17.82 -3.16 16.50
C ALA A 183 -17.46 -1.78 17.08
N LYS A 184 -16.17 -1.44 17.14
CA LYS A 184 -15.70 -0.12 17.63
C LYS A 184 -16.19 1.06 16.79
N TYR A 185 -16.71 0.81 15.59
CA TYR A 185 -17.21 1.84 14.68
C TYR A 185 -18.74 1.87 14.57
N ALA A 186 -19.45 1.01 15.31
CA ALA A 186 -20.92 0.89 15.24
C ALA A 186 -21.65 2.24 15.44
N GLY A 187 -21.15 3.09 16.36
CA GLY A 187 -21.74 4.43 16.60
C GLY A 187 -21.58 5.43 15.45
N ARG A 188 -20.82 5.10 14.41
CA ARG A 188 -20.61 5.93 13.21
C ARG A 188 -21.27 5.34 11.96
N ALA A 189 -21.90 4.18 12.09
CA ALA A 189 -22.47 3.44 10.97
C ALA A 189 -23.66 4.14 10.36
N LYS A 190 -23.67 4.26 9.03
CA LYS A 190 -24.82 4.72 8.23
C LYS A 190 -25.01 3.78 7.03
N PRO A 191 -25.59 2.59 7.25
CA PRO A 191 -25.91 1.67 6.16
C PRO A 191 -27.06 2.19 5.31
N TYR A 192 -26.98 2.05 3.98
CA TYR A 192 -27.99 2.43 3.00
C TYR A 192 -28.41 1.26 2.10
#